data_9b4ceb189ae44118b8d5998d3837c397
#
_entry.id   9b4ceb189ae44118b8d5998d3837c397
#
_cell.length_a   1.000
_cell.length_b   1.000
_cell.length_c   1.000
_cell.angle_alpha   90.00
_cell.angle_beta   90.00
_cell.angle_gamma   90.00
#
_symmetry.space_group_name_H-M   'P 1'
#
loop_
_entity.id
_entity.type
_entity.pdbx_description
1 polymer ?
#
loop_
_entity_poly.entity_id
_entity_poly.type
_entity_poly.pdbx_seq_one_letter_code
_entity_poly.pdbx_strand_id
1 'polypeptide(L)'
;MIDEKEKTTLDASVGADAGQSIHSQTTQIITGETPEINDLEDISQEKFFLQMQRMQDPAYLHTVSMNELYETVYEGKQAVIDGLLYAGTYLFAGAPKVGKSFFMAQLAYHVSTGQKLWEYEVHQGTVLYLALEDDYQRLQERMSRMFGVEGTDKLHFAICAKQLGAGLDEQLEKFIREHPDTRLIIIDTLQKIREVSADAYSYANDYEIVGKMKQFADRNRICLLLVHHTRKQQAGDKFEMISGTTGLLGCADGAFLLQKEKRTDQNATLDIVGRDQPDQRLYLTRNVEKLSWELDHAETELWKKPPDPFLKRVAEILTATAPEWNGSATELAALLQEKMQPNILTRQLNVKAGELLSEYDVEYTVKRTRNGSAIRLRKQET
;
A
#
# COMPACT_ATOMS: atom_id res chain seq x y z
N MET A 1 17.63 -39.89 -56.86
CA MET A 1 17.94 -39.15 -58.09
C MET A 1 18.13 -37.72 -57.62
N ILE A 2 19.39 -37.30 -57.37
CA ILE A 2 20.21 -36.46 -58.25
C ILE A 2 19.76 -35.00 -58.10
N ASP A 3 20.50 -33.98 -57.81
CA ASP A 3 21.92 -33.65 -57.61
C ASP A 3 22.01 -32.24 -57.00
N GLU A 4 22.91 -32.01 -56.12
CA GLU A 4 24.22 -31.33 -56.24
C GLU A 4 24.21 -29.79 -56.41
N LYS A 5 24.81 -29.16 -55.43
CA LYS A 5 25.87 -28.12 -55.46
C LYS A 5 25.62 -26.77 -56.16
N GLU A 6 25.80 -25.72 -55.33
CA GLU A 6 26.91 -24.81 -55.66
C GLU A 6 27.36 -23.98 -54.42
N LYS A 7 28.65 -24.14 -54.15
CA LYS A 7 29.48 -23.27 -53.31
C LYS A 7 29.87 -22.03 -54.12
N THR A 8 29.83 -20.88 -53.49
CA THR A 8 30.73 -19.81 -53.93
C THR A 8 31.31 -19.10 -52.72
N THR A 9 32.59 -19.26 -52.54
CA THR A 9 33.53 -18.50 -51.72
C THR A 9 33.87 -17.19 -52.38
N LEU A 10 33.99 -16.10 -51.60
CA LEU A 10 34.85 -14.93 -51.87
C LEU A 10 35.02 -14.22 -50.51
N ASP A 11 36.04 -14.33 -49.97
CA ASP A 11 37.37 -13.78 -49.84
C ASP A 11 37.43 -12.40 -49.19
N ALA A 12 38.35 -12.35 -48.22
CA ALA A 12 38.71 -11.32 -47.30
C ALA A 12 39.25 -10.03 -47.98
N SER A 13 38.99 -8.88 -47.33
CA SER A 13 40.03 -7.83 -47.17
C SER A 13 39.57 -6.77 -46.15
N VAL A 14 40.25 -6.73 -45.03
CA VAL A 14 41.05 -5.61 -44.49
C VAL A 14 40.30 -4.31 -44.15
N GLY A 15 40.37 -3.96 -42.86
CA GLY A 15 40.11 -2.63 -42.35
C GLY A 15 40.24 -2.58 -40.84
N ALA A 16 41.48 -2.70 -40.34
CA ALA A 16 41.81 -2.26 -38.99
C ALA A 16 41.69 -0.74 -38.97
N ASP A 17 40.79 -0.25 -38.09
CA ASP A 17 41.03 1.00 -37.32
C ASP A 17 39.81 1.27 -36.40
N ALA A 18 39.89 0.91 -35.15
CA ALA A 18 39.09 1.45 -34.08
C ALA A 18 39.69 1.04 -32.73
N GLY A 19 40.96 1.24 -32.56
CA GLY A 19 41.71 1.01 -31.32
C GLY A 19 42.50 2.24 -30.89
N GLN A 20 41.84 3.38 -30.71
CA GLN A 20 42.41 4.56 -30.05
C GLN A 20 41.32 5.57 -29.75
N SER A 21 40.63 5.43 -28.62
CA SER A 21 39.93 6.55 -27.96
C SER A 21 39.32 6.19 -26.59
N ILE A 22 39.93 5.28 -25.83
CA ILE A 22 39.48 4.99 -24.48
C ILE A 22 40.55 5.35 -23.41
N HIS A 23 41.69 5.94 -23.79
CA HIS A 23 42.79 6.21 -22.87
C HIS A 23 43.05 7.70 -22.57
N SER A 24 42.22 8.64 -22.99
CA SER A 24 42.43 10.06 -22.73
C SER A 24 41.46 10.71 -21.72
N GLN A 25 40.48 9.99 -21.19
CA GLN A 25 39.54 10.57 -20.19
C GLN A 25 39.84 10.19 -18.73
N THR A 26 40.77 9.29 -18.47
CA THR A 26 41.10 8.86 -17.09
C THR A 26 42.19 9.71 -16.43
N THR A 27 42.81 10.66 -17.13
CA THR A 27 43.96 11.45 -16.62
C THR A 27 43.56 12.87 -16.16
N GLN A 28 42.34 13.31 -16.35
CA GLN A 28 41.87 14.66 -15.94
C GLN A 28 41.25 14.75 -14.54
N ILE A 29 41.15 13.63 -13.80
CA ILE A 29 40.53 13.63 -12.44
C ILE A 29 41.53 13.95 -11.33
N ILE A 30 42.83 14.23 -11.65
CA ILE A 30 43.88 14.48 -10.63
C ILE A 30 44.24 15.96 -10.50
N THR A 31 43.72 16.85 -11.32
CA THR A 31 43.92 18.29 -11.16
C THR A 31 42.69 18.91 -10.53
N GLY A 32 42.80 19.27 -9.27
CA GLY A 32 41.80 19.84 -8.36
C GLY A 32 40.93 21.01 -8.83
N GLU A 33 40.20 20.87 -9.89
CA GLU A 33 39.11 21.76 -10.29
C GLU A 33 37.80 21.26 -9.71
N THR A 34 37.12 22.13 -8.98
CA THR A 34 35.76 21.87 -8.44
C THR A 34 34.80 21.67 -9.61
N PRO A 35 34.09 20.50 -9.72
CA PRO A 35 33.16 20.30 -10.82
C PRO A 35 32.01 21.31 -10.69
N GLU A 36 31.67 21.96 -11.80
CA GLU A 36 30.52 22.86 -11.91
C GLU A 36 29.22 22.07 -11.68
N ILE A 37 28.15 22.77 -11.32
CA ILE A 37 26.83 22.20 -10.96
C ILE A 37 26.26 21.25 -12.03
N ASN A 38 26.62 21.45 -13.30
CA ASN A 38 26.23 20.58 -14.41
C ASN A 38 26.78 19.15 -14.33
N ASP A 39 28.00 18.96 -13.76
CA ASP A 39 28.61 17.64 -13.66
C ASP A 39 27.91 16.72 -12.66
N LEU A 40 27.19 17.27 -11.69
CA LEU A 40 26.44 16.49 -10.69
C LEU A 40 25.09 15.97 -11.25
N GLU A 41 24.48 16.71 -12.16
CA GLU A 41 23.28 16.27 -12.87
C GLU A 41 23.61 15.16 -13.89
N ASP A 42 24.72 15.28 -14.61
CA ASP A 42 25.19 14.27 -15.55
C ASP A 42 25.56 12.95 -14.85
N ILE A 43 26.26 13.00 -13.72
CA ILE A 43 26.56 11.80 -12.92
C ILE A 43 25.29 11.15 -12.38
N SER A 44 24.29 11.95 -12.07
CA SER A 44 22.97 11.45 -11.63
C SER A 44 22.22 10.76 -12.78
N GLN A 45 22.25 11.32 -13.96
CA GLN A 45 21.64 10.78 -15.16
C GLN A 45 22.32 9.50 -15.65
N GLU A 46 23.65 9.45 -15.66
CA GLU A 46 24.41 8.23 -15.99
C GLU A 46 24.12 7.08 -15.01
N LYS A 47 24.11 7.35 -13.72
CA LYS A 47 23.75 6.33 -12.72
C LYS A 47 22.34 5.83 -12.90
N PHE A 48 21.40 6.73 -13.15
CA PHE A 48 20.00 6.37 -13.43
C PHE A 48 19.89 5.52 -14.69
N PHE A 49 20.59 5.90 -15.78
CA PHE A 49 20.58 5.14 -17.02
C PHE A 49 21.19 3.75 -16.86
N LEU A 50 22.33 3.64 -16.18
CA LEU A 50 22.96 2.35 -15.85
C LEU A 50 22.06 1.47 -14.98
N GLN A 51 21.34 2.05 -14.03
CA GLN A 51 20.38 1.32 -13.21
C GLN A 51 19.19 0.82 -14.04
N MET A 52 18.64 1.66 -14.92
CA MET A 52 17.59 1.27 -15.85
C MET A 52 18.03 0.14 -16.80
N GLN A 53 19.25 0.22 -17.31
CA GLN A 53 19.82 -0.82 -18.17
C GLN A 53 19.99 -2.15 -17.41
N ARG A 54 20.45 -2.11 -16.15
CA ARG A 54 20.54 -3.30 -15.28
C ARG A 54 19.17 -3.91 -15.01
N MET A 55 18.14 -3.09 -14.82
CA MET A 55 16.76 -3.58 -14.57
C MET A 55 16.15 -4.28 -15.79
N GLN A 56 16.71 -4.09 -17.00
CA GLN A 56 16.29 -4.81 -18.22
C GLN A 56 16.97 -6.17 -18.36
N ASP A 57 18.03 -6.47 -17.60
CA ASP A 57 18.67 -7.77 -17.57
C ASP A 57 17.80 -8.76 -16.77
N PRO A 58 17.27 -9.84 -17.38
CA PRO A 58 16.45 -10.82 -16.67
C PRO A 58 17.19 -11.54 -15.52
N ALA A 59 18.53 -11.54 -15.55
CA ALA A 59 19.37 -12.13 -14.51
C ALA A 59 19.67 -11.15 -13.36
N TYR A 60 19.30 -9.87 -13.48
CA TYR A 60 19.58 -8.87 -12.47
C TYR A 60 18.59 -8.94 -11.30
N LEU A 61 19.07 -9.29 -10.12
CA LEU A 61 18.32 -9.21 -8.88
C LEU A 61 18.58 -7.85 -8.21
N HIS A 62 17.56 -7.01 -8.16
CA HIS A 62 17.65 -5.73 -7.43
C HIS A 62 17.74 -5.99 -5.92
N THR A 63 18.84 -5.61 -5.31
CA THR A 63 19.07 -5.75 -3.87
C THR A 63 19.46 -4.41 -3.28
N VAL A 64 19.07 -4.18 -2.04
CA VAL A 64 19.53 -3.06 -1.22
C VAL A 64 20.25 -3.61 0.00
N SER A 65 21.38 -3.01 0.37
CA SER A 65 22.07 -3.37 1.60
C SER A 65 21.31 -2.84 2.82
N MET A 66 21.57 -3.41 4.01
CA MET A 66 20.98 -2.92 5.25
C MET A 66 21.34 -1.44 5.52
N ASN A 67 22.52 -1.01 5.12
CA ASN A 67 22.91 0.39 5.23
C ASN A 67 22.05 1.29 4.34
N GLU A 68 21.86 0.93 3.07
CA GLU A 68 21.00 1.66 2.13
C GLU A 68 19.56 1.69 2.61
N LEU A 69 19.06 0.58 3.18
CA LEU A 69 17.72 0.49 3.77
C LEU A 69 17.53 1.55 4.87
N TYR A 70 18.51 1.71 5.77
CA TYR A 70 18.43 2.72 6.85
C TYR A 70 18.76 4.15 6.41
N GLU A 71 19.41 4.32 5.25
CA GLU A 71 19.69 5.64 4.68
C GLU A 71 18.52 6.18 3.84
N THR A 72 17.51 5.35 3.56
CA THR A 72 16.32 5.72 2.78
C THR A 72 15.14 5.98 3.70
N VAL A 73 14.39 7.05 3.44
CA VAL A 73 13.09 7.29 4.08
C VAL A 73 12.03 6.56 3.27
N TYR A 74 11.37 5.59 3.90
CA TYR A 74 10.22 4.92 3.32
C TYR A 74 8.94 5.51 3.91
N GLU A 75 8.00 5.84 3.03
CA GLU A 75 6.69 6.26 3.48
C GLU A 75 5.95 5.07 4.09
N GLY A 76 5.40 5.26 5.28
CA GLY A 76 4.58 4.26 5.96
C GLY A 76 3.30 3.96 5.18
N LYS A 77 2.66 2.84 5.50
CA LYS A 77 1.33 2.50 4.96
C LYS A 77 0.32 3.57 5.41
N GLN A 78 -0.38 4.14 4.43
CA GLN A 78 -1.40 5.15 4.72
C GLN A 78 -2.60 4.50 5.39
N ALA A 79 -3.07 5.06 6.49
CA ALA A 79 -4.32 4.67 7.08
C ALA A 79 -5.50 5.11 6.19
N VAL A 80 -6.47 4.24 6.05
CA VAL A 80 -7.79 4.55 5.47
C VAL A 80 -8.78 4.80 6.61
N ILE A 81 -8.68 3.97 7.65
CA ILE A 81 -9.40 4.13 8.93
C ILE A 81 -8.38 3.82 10.03
N ASP A 82 -8.10 4.79 10.88
CA ASP A 82 -7.07 4.67 11.89
C ASP A 82 -7.31 3.48 12.83
N GLY A 83 -6.27 2.70 13.04
CA GLY A 83 -6.34 1.51 13.90
C GLY A 83 -7.15 0.34 13.34
N LEU A 84 -7.82 0.50 12.17
CA LEU A 84 -8.70 -0.52 11.61
C LEU A 84 -8.30 -0.96 10.19
N LEU A 85 -8.00 -0.04 9.29
CA LEU A 85 -7.79 -0.34 7.86
C LEU A 85 -6.70 0.55 7.25
N TYR A 86 -5.74 -0.07 6.58
CA TYR A 86 -4.59 0.61 5.98
C TYR A 86 -4.49 0.29 4.48
N ALA A 87 -3.64 1.01 3.77
CA ALA A 87 -3.27 0.64 2.40
C ALA A 87 -2.69 -0.79 2.37
N GLY A 88 -3.13 -1.59 1.41
CA GLY A 88 -2.77 -3.01 1.28
C GLY A 88 -3.96 -3.85 0.84
N THR A 89 -3.83 -5.16 0.86
CA THR A 89 -4.88 -6.09 0.42
C THR A 89 -5.42 -6.88 1.58
N TYR A 90 -6.72 -6.81 1.80
CA TYR A 90 -7.43 -7.47 2.89
C TYR A 90 -8.54 -8.38 2.38
N LEU A 91 -8.75 -9.49 3.08
CA LEU A 91 -9.90 -10.35 2.87
C LEU A 91 -11.03 -9.96 3.84
N PHE A 92 -12.25 -9.81 3.34
CA PHE A 92 -13.43 -9.66 4.19
C PHE A 92 -14.33 -10.88 4.04
N ALA A 93 -14.32 -11.73 5.06
CA ALA A 93 -14.99 -13.03 5.00
C ALA A 93 -16.18 -13.13 5.95
N GLY A 94 -17.06 -14.06 5.65
CA GLY A 94 -18.19 -14.38 6.48
C GLY A 94 -19.23 -15.23 5.75
N ALA A 95 -20.11 -15.87 6.51
CA ALA A 95 -21.15 -16.73 5.97
C ALA A 95 -22.07 -15.96 4.98
N PRO A 96 -22.69 -16.65 4.00
CA PRO A 96 -23.70 -16.03 3.15
C PRO A 96 -24.83 -15.39 3.99
N LYS A 97 -25.22 -14.17 3.61
CA LYS A 97 -26.32 -13.41 4.27
C LYS A 97 -26.02 -12.96 5.71
N VAL A 98 -24.77 -12.98 6.16
CA VAL A 98 -24.37 -12.46 7.50
C VAL A 98 -24.42 -10.93 7.58
N GLY A 99 -24.41 -10.24 6.45
CA GLY A 99 -24.47 -8.77 6.38
C GLY A 99 -23.20 -8.11 5.83
N LYS A 100 -22.32 -8.87 5.15
CA LYS A 100 -21.07 -8.35 4.57
C LYS A 100 -21.29 -7.13 3.67
N SER A 101 -22.16 -7.23 2.65
CA SER A 101 -22.37 -6.15 1.69
C SER A 101 -22.95 -4.87 2.33
N PHE A 102 -23.65 -4.97 3.47
CA PHE A 102 -24.04 -3.79 4.26
C PHE A 102 -22.85 -3.15 4.95
N PHE A 103 -21.96 -3.98 5.49
CA PHE A 103 -20.73 -3.47 6.08
C PHE A 103 -19.82 -2.85 5.01
N MET A 104 -19.73 -3.44 3.83
CA MET A 104 -18.99 -2.85 2.69
C MET A 104 -19.58 -1.50 2.27
N ALA A 105 -20.89 -1.38 2.18
CA ALA A 105 -21.56 -0.11 1.88
C ALA A 105 -21.27 0.94 2.99
N GLN A 106 -21.24 0.51 4.25
CA GLN A 106 -20.92 1.38 5.38
C GLN A 106 -19.48 1.88 5.32
N LEU A 107 -18.49 0.99 5.11
CA LEU A 107 -17.09 1.39 4.93
C LEU A 107 -16.93 2.35 3.74
N ALA A 108 -17.53 2.01 2.60
CA ALA A 108 -17.47 2.82 1.39
C ALA A 108 -18.02 4.24 1.61
N TYR A 109 -19.13 4.37 2.28
CA TYR A 109 -19.73 5.66 2.60
C TYR A 109 -18.84 6.50 3.52
N HIS A 110 -18.38 5.92 4.63
CA HIS A 110 -17.54 6.64 5.59
C HIS A 110 -16.21 7.09 4.97
N VAL A 111 -15.55 6.25 4.18
CA VAL A 111 -14.30 6.63 3.49
C VAL A 111 -14.55 7.71 2.43
N SER A 112 -15.63 7.63 1.68
CA SER A 112 -15.94 8.63 0.65
C SER A 112 -16.36 9.99 1.21
N THR A 113 -16.93 10.03 2.41
CA THR A 113 -17.39 11.25 3.07
C THR A 113 -16.41 11.81 4.10
N GLY A 114 -15.44 11.00 4.56
CA GLY A 114 -14.53 11.37 5.65
C GLY A 114 -15.20 11.42 7.03
N GLN A 115 -16.44 10.92 7.14
CA GLN A 115 -17.12 10.83 8.44
C GLN A 115 -16.54 9.67 9.26
N LYS A 116 -16.38 9.87 10.56
CA LYS A 116 -15.92 8.82 11.48
C LYS A 116 -16.75 7.55 11.34
N LEU A 117 -16.08 6.40 11.30
CA LEU A 117 -16.72 5.12 11.46
C LEU A 117 -16.69 4.75 12.95
N TRP A 118 -17.85 4.83 13.60
CA TRP A 118 -17.95 4.71 15.06
C TRP A 118 -17.04 5.75 15.76
N GLU A 119 -16.02 5.28 16.47
CA GLU A 119 -15.02 6.15 17.14
C GLU A 119 -13.73 6.33 16.34
N TYR A 120 -13.57 5.59 15.20
CA TYR A 120 -12.36 5.61 14.40
C TYR A 120 -12.36 6.80 13.45
N GLU A 121 -11.21 7.49 13.37
CA GLU A 121 -10.97 8.53 12.37
C GLU A 121 -10.86 7.93 10.98
N VAL A 122 -11.41 8.61 9.99
CA VAL A 122 -11.46 8.16 8.60
C VAL A 122 -10.80 9.17 7.69
N HIS A 123 -9.84 8.71 6.90
CA HIS A 123 -9.18 9.54 5.90
C HIS A 123 -9.98 9.52 4.60
N GLN A 124 -10.59 10.68 4.27
CA GLN A 124 -11.43 10.83 3.09
C GLN A 124 -10.65 10.53 1.79
N GLY A 125 -11.29 9.84 0.87
CA GLY A 125 -10.80 9.63 -0.50
C GLY A 125 -11.87 9.00 -1.39
N THR A 126 -11.57 8.91 -2.68
CA THR A 126 -12.47 8.26 -3.64
C THR A 126 -12.50 6.75 -3.39
N VAL A 127 -13.70 6.18 -3.49
CA VAL A 127 -13.99 4.77 -3.28
C VAL A 127 -14.61 4.17 -4.53
N LEU A 128 -14.09 3.03 -4.99
CA LEU A 128 -14.73 2.18 -5.99
C LEU A 128 -15.31 0.94 -5.32
N TYR A 129 -16.63 0.74 -5.44
CA TYR A 129 -17.30 -0.46 -4.97
C TYR A 129 -17.82 -1.29 -6.14
N LEU A 130 -17.11 -2.39 -6.46
CA LEU A 130 -17.55 -3.40 -7.42
C LEU A 130 -18.56 -4.33 -6.73
N ALA A 131 -19.85 -4.02 -6.83
CA ALA A 131 -20.96 -4.76 -6.24
C ALA A 131 -21.48 -5.81 -7.25
N LEU A 132 -20.66 -6.83 -7.55
CA LEU A 132 -20.84 -7.75 -8.67
C LEU A 132 -21.97 -8.81 -8.47
N GLU A 133 -22.60 -8.81 -7.30
CA GLU A 133 -23.77 -9.65 -7.00
C GLU A 133 -25.05 -8.82 -6.80
N ASP A 134 -24.98 -7.52 -7.11
CA ASP A 134 -26.06 -6.58 -6.88
C ASP A 134 -26.55 -5.92 -8.19
N ASP A 135 -27.59 -5.11 -8.11
CA ASP A 135 -28.07 -4.22 -9.16
C ASP A 135 -28.17 -2.77 -8.63
N TYR A 136 -28.28 -1.82 -9.54
CA TYR A 136 -28.31 -0.40 -9.17
C TYR A 136 -29.56 -0.02 -8.36
N GLN A 137 -30.70 -0.65 -8.57
CA GLN A 137 -31.90 -0.38 -7.79
C GLN A 137 -31.71 -0.80 -6.33
N ARG A 138 -31.20 -2.00 -6.09
CA ARG A 138 -30.89 -2.48 -4.72
C ARG A 138 -29.82 -1.64 -4.04
N LEU A 139 -28.80 -1.22 -4.78
CA LEU A 139 -27.77 -0.32 -4.25
C LEU A 139 -28.38 1.02 -3.83
N GLN A 140 -29.23 1.62 -4.69
CA GLN A 140 -29.92 2.87 -4.39
C GLN A 140 -30.80 2.75 -3.15
N GLU A 141 -31.65 1.72 -3.07
CA GLU A 141 -32.51 1.48 -1.92
C GLU A 141 -31.71 1.26 -0.63
N ARG A 142 -30.62 0.50 -0.72
CA ARG A 142 -29.71 0.24 0.42
C ARG A 142 -29.08 1.53 0.91
N MET A 143 -28.45 2.28 0.01
CA MET A 143 -27.75 3.52 0.35
C MET A 143 -28.70 4.56 0.92
N SER A 144 -29.88 4.74 0.30
CA SER A 144 -30.90 5.65 0.80
C SER A 144 -31.41 5.26 2.19
N ARG A 145 -31.58 3.98 2.47
CA ARG A 145 -32.00 3.49 3.78
C ARG A 145 -30.94 3.64 4.85
N MET A 146 -29.68 3.43 4.48
CA MET A 146 -28.54 3.48 5.42
C MET A 146 -28.16 4.93 5.77
N PHE A 147 -28.11 5.81 4.79
CA PHE A 147 -27.47 7.13 4.90
C PHE A 147 -28.35 8.29 4.46
N GLY A 148 -29.58 8.03 3.99
CA GLY A 148 -30.45 9.07 3.43
C GLY A 148 -30.16 9.33 1.95
N VAL A 149 -30.57 10.50 1.47
CA VAL A 149 -30.49 10.85 0.05
C VAL A 149 -29.39 11.85 -0.28
N GLU A 150 -28.59 12.25 0.70
CA GLU A 150 -27.41 13.09 0.47
C GLU A 150 -26.29 12.21 -0.14
N GLY A 151 -25.86 12.59 -1.34
CA GLY A 151 -24.85 11.85 -2.10
C GLY A 151 -23.44 12.42 -1.94
N THR A 152 -22.48 11.69 -2.50
CA THR A 152 -21.10 12.12 -2.65
C THR A 152 -20.56 11.69 -4.01
N ASP A 153 -19.80 12.57 -4.67
CA ASP A 153 -19.15 12.26 -5.94
C ASP A 153 -17.90 11.38 -5.77
N LYS A 154 -17.51 11.09 -4.52
CA LYS A 154 -16.36 10.24 -4.19
C LYS A 154 -16.69 8.75 -4.00
N LEU A 155 -17.95 8.34 -4.15
CA LEU A 155 -18.36 6.93 -4.07
C LEU A 155 -18.92 6.45 -5.39
N HIS A 156 -18.16 5.58 -6.04
CA HIS A 156 -18.50 5.01 -7.35
C HIS A 156 -18.91 3.54 -7.21
N PHE A 157 -19.99 3.14 -7.92
CA PHE A 157 -20.46 1.77 -7.95
C PHE A 157 -20.33 1.19 -9.37
N ALA A 158 -19.92 -0.08 -9.43
CA ALA A 158 -20.04 -0.88 -10.65
C ALA A 158 -20.65 -2.24 -10.32
N ILE A 159 -21.63 -2.68 -11.13
CA ILE A 159 -22.31 -3.97 -10.97
C ILE A 159 -21.75 -5.04 -11.92
N CYS A 160 -20.82 -4.67 -12.78
CA CYS A 160 -20.09 -5.57 -13.66
C CYS A 160 -18.65 -5.12 -13.80
N ALA A 161 -17.76 -6.08 -13.97
CA ALA A 161 -16.35 -5.88 -14.27
C ALA A 161 -15.84 -7.04 -15.12
N LYS A 162 -14.70 -6.86 -15.76
CA LYS A 162 -13.99 -7.95 -16.40
C LYS A 162 -13.34 -8.87 -15.34
N GLN A 163 -12.91 -10.05 -15.79
CA GLN A 163 -12.18 -10.98 -14.93
C GLN A 163 -10.70 -10.57 -14.82
N LEU A 164 -10.04 -11.02 -13.78
CA LEU A 164 -8.61 -10.85 -13.60
C LEU A 164 -7.86 -11.56 -14.72
N GLY A 165 -6.86 -10.91 -15.33
CA GLY A 165 -6.16 -11.42 -16.52
C GLY A 165 -6.94 -11.27 -17.83
N ALA A 166 -8.19 -10.80 -17.79
CA ALA A 166 -9.02 -10.53 -18.96
C ALA A 166 -9.45 -9.06 -19.09
N GLY A 167 -8.74 -8.16 -18.38
CA GLY A 167 -8.92 -6.71 -18.47
C GLY A 167 -9.46 -6.04 -17.22
N LEU A 168 -9.58 -6.72 -16.08
CA LEU A 168 -9.90 -6.08 -14.80
C LEU A 168 -8.78 -5.13 -14.37
N ASP A 169 -7.54 -5.55 -14.54
CA ASP A 169 -6.35 -4.78 -14.17
C ASP A 169 -6.35 -3.41 -14.86
N GLU A 170 -6.61 -3.40 -16.18
CA GLU A 170 -6.68 -2.18 -16.96
C GLU A 170 -7.88 -1.29 -16.57
N GLN A 171 -9.01 -1.91 -16.19
CA GLN A 171 -10.18 -1.17 -15.69
C GLN A 171 -9.86 -0.47 -14.36
N LEU A 172 -9.22 -1.16 -13.42
CA LEU A 172 -8.84 -0.60 -12.13
C LEU A 172 -7.76 0.48 -12.27
N GLU A 173 -6.73 0.24 -13.10
CA GLU A 173 -5.69 1.24 -13.36
C GLU A 173 -6.24 2.49 -14.04
N LYS A 174 -7.19 2.33 -14.97
CA LYS A 174 -7.87 3.47 -15.58
C LYS A 174 -8.66 4.27 -14.54
N PHE A 175 -9.41 3.60 -13.68
CA PHE A 175 -10.17 4.26 -12.61
C PHE A 175 -9.28 5.08 -11.69
N ILE A 176 -8.12 4.52 -11.25
CA ILE A 176 -7.18 5.25 -10.39
C ILE A 176 -6.56 6.46 -11.10
N ARG A 177 -6.27 6.35 -12.41
CA ARG A 177 -5.78 7.51 -13.18
C ARG A 177 -6.82 8.63 -13.29
N GLU A 178 -8.10 8.28 -13.38
CA GLU A 178 -9.22 9.24 -13.42
C GLU A 178 -9.54 9.81 -12.02
N HIS A 179 -9.23 9.05 -10.95
CA HIS A 179 -9.46 9.42 -9.56
C HIS A 179 -8.19 9.21 -8.72
N PRO A 180 -7.20 10.12 -8.80
CA PRO A 180 -5.89 9.95 -8.15
C PRO A 180 -5.95 9.98 -6.61
N ASP A 181 -7.06 10.46 -6.02
CA ASP A 181 -7.32 10.42 -4.59
C ASP A 181 -8.02 9.12 -4.13
N THR A 182 -8.03 8.08 -4.96
CA THR A 182 -8.60 6.78 -4.60
C THR A 182 -7.88 6.18 -3.39
N ARG A 183 -8.65 5.85 -2.35
CA ARG A 183 -8.14 5.22 -1.12
C ARG A 183 -8.60 3.79 -0.93
N LEU A 184 -9.79 3.46 -1.41
CA LEU A 184 -10.41 2.16 -1.17
C LEU A 184 -11.05 1.61 -2.44
N ILE A 185 -10.74 0.35 -2.75
CA ILE A 185 -11.45 -0.43 -3.75
C ILE A 185 -12.05 -1.66 -3.05
N ILE A 186 -13.35 -1.87 -3.19
CA ILE A 186 -14.06 -3.02 -2.65
C ILE A 186 -14.50 -3.92 -3.80
N ILE A 187 -14.20 -5.20 -3.73
CA ILE A 187 -14.64 -6.22 -4.70
C ILE A 187 -15.57 -7.21 -4.00
N ASP A 188 -16.86 -7.11 -4.25
CA ASP A 188 -17.91 -7.97 -3.67
C ASP A 188 -18.61 -8.78 -4.79
N THR A 189 -18.17 -10.01 -5.10
CA THR A 189 -17.24 -10.85 -4.38
C THR A 189 -16.03 -11.25 -5.22
N LEU A 190 -14.97 -11.68 -4.57
CA LEU A 190 -13.77 -12.24 -5.20
C LEU A 190 -14.10 -13.33 -6.22
N GLN A 191 -15.13 -14.14 -5.97
CA GLN A 191 -15.56 -15.22 -6.84
C GLN A 191 -15.96 -14.74 -8.26
N LYS A 192 -16.48 -13.51 -8.38
CA LYS A 192 -16.98 -12.96 -9.65
C LYS A 192 -15.87 -12.50 -10.59
N ILE A 193 -14.69 -12.21 -10.06
CA ILE A 193 -13.54 -11.77 -10.87
C ILE A 193 -12.56 -12.89 -11.22
N ARG A 194 -12.82 -14.13 -10.74
CA ARG A 194 -11.98 -15.30 -11.05
C ARG A 194 -12.20 -15.74 -12.49
N GLU A 195 -11.14 -16.21 -13.13
CA GLU A 195 -11.26 -16.91 -14.40
C GLU A 195 -12.07 -18.21 -14.25
N VAL A 196 -12.90 -18.49 -15.22
CA VAL A 196 -13.66 -19.76 -15.31
C VAL A 196 -12.76 -20.81 -15.96
N SER A 197 -11.80 -21.37 -15.22
CA SER A 197 -11.00 -22.51 -15.64
C SER A 197 -11.41 -23.77 -14.87
N ALA A 198 -11.14 -24.95 -15.46
CA ALA A 198 -11.47 -26.24 -14.84
C ALA A 198 -10.79 -26.41 -13.46
N ASP A 199 -9.66 -25.75 -13.22
CA ASP A 199 -8.89 -25.75 -11.97
C ASP A 199 -9.12 -24.51 -11.10
N ALA A 200 -10.24 -23.81 -11.30
CA ALA A 200 -10.57 -22.50 -10.68
C ALA A 200 -10.53 -22.50 -9.13
N TYR A 201 -10.52 -23.65 -8.49
CA TYR A 201 -10.56 -23.81 -7.03
C TYR A 201 -9.26 -24.41 -6.45
N SER A 202 -8.13 -24.32 -7.18
CA SER A 202 -6.85 -24.80 -6.66
C SER A 202 -6.22 -23.75 -5.73
N TYR A 203 -5.45 -24.22 -4.74
CA TYR A 203 -4.62 -23.39 -3.85
C TYR A 203 -3.73 -22.43 -4.65
N ALA A 204 -3.11 -22.92 -5.73
CA ALA A 204 -2.21 -22.12 -6.56
C ALA A 204 -2.94 -20.94 -7.24
N ASN A 205 -4.15 -21.15 -7.72
CA ASN A 205 -4.94 -20.11 -8.37
C ASN A 205 -5.39 -19.03 -7.37
N ASP A 206 -5.84 -19.44 -6.18
CA ASP A 206 -6.20 -18.50 -5.11
C ASP A 206 -5.01 -17.63 -4.68
N TYR A 207 -3.84 -18.25 -4.54
CA TYR A 207 -2.59 -17.57 -4.19
C TYR A 207 -2.18 -16.57 -5.28
N GLU A 208 -2.27 -16.96 -6.55
CA GLU A 208 -1.92 -16.10 -7.68
C GLU A 208 -2.84 -14.89 -7.81
N ILE A 209 -4.16 -15.08 -7.66
CA ILE A 209 -5.15 -14.01 -7.74
C ILE A 209 -4.92 -12.97 -6.66
N VAL A 210 -4.81 -13.38 -5.39
CA VAL A 210 -4.56 -12.44 -4.28
C VAL A 210 -3.18 -11.80 -4.42
N GLY A 211 -2.18 -12.54 -4.89
CA GLY A 211 -0.84 -12.03 -5.16
C GLY A 211 -0.82 -10.91 -6.20
N LYS A 212 -1.53 -11.06 -7.32
CA LYS A 212 -1.69 -10.01 -8.34
C LYS A 212 -2.42 -8.79 -7.78
N MET A 213 -3.51 -9.01 -7.06
CA MET A 213 -4.28 -7.94 -6.42
C MET A 213 -3.44 -7.19 -5.38
N LYS A 214 -2.60 -7.92 -4.62
CA LYS A 214 -1.68 -7.31 -3.68
C LYS A 214 -0.64 -6.43 -4.38
N GLN A 215 0.00 -6.91 -5.42
CA GLN A 215 0.95 -6.11 -6.21
C GLN A 215 0.31 -4.84 -6.76
N PHE A 216 -0.95 -4.93 -7.20
CA PHE A 216 -1.72 -3.78 -7.66
C PHE A 216 -1.97 -2.77 -6.52
N ALA A 217 -2.44 -3.23 -5.36
CA ALA A 217 -2.72 -2.38 -4.20
C ALA A 217 -1.44 -1.69 -3.67
N ASP A 218 -0.35 -2.46 -3.54
CA ASP A 218 0.95 -1.97 -3.05
C ASP A 218 1.53 -0.89 -4.00
N ARG A 219 1.48 -1.12 -5.33
CA ARG A 219 1.98 -0.18 -6.34
C ARG A 219 1.21 1.14 -6.32
N ASN A 220 -0.09 1.08 -6.13
CA ASN A 220 -0.97 2.25 -6.12
C ASN A 220 -1.18 2.84 -4.73
N ARG A 221 -0.63 2.22 -3.67
CA ARG A 221 -0.77 2.64 -2.27
C ARG A 221 -2.21 2.83 -1.81
N ILE A 222 -3.09 1.93 -2.26
CA ILE A 222 -4.51 1.93 -1.92
C ILE A 222 -4.87 0.74 -1.05
N CYS A 223 -6.01 0.82 -0.39
CA CYS A 223 -6.64 -0.32 0.25
C CYS A 223 -7.50 -1.08 -0.77
N LEU A 224 -7.28 -2.38 -0.88
CA LEU A 224 -8.10 -3.30 -1.66
C LEU A 224 -8.76 -4.30 -0.72
N LEU A 225 -10.09 -4.30 -0.67
CA LEU A 225 -10.89 -5.16 0.18
C LEU A 225 -11.63 -6.20 -0.66
N LEU A 226 -11.24 -7.46 -0.51
CA LEU A 226 -11.77 -8.59 -1.27
C LEU A 226 -12.80 -9.35 -0.43
N VAL A 227 -14.08 -9.28 -0.81
CA VAL A 227 -15.14 -9.98 -0.11
C VAL A 227 -15.18 -11.45 -0.51
N HIS A 228 -15.20 -12.33 0.49
CA HIS A 228 -15.22 -13.78 0.29
C HIS A 228 -16.24 -14.47 1.19
N HIS A 229 -16.69 -15.67 0.79
CA HIS A 229 -17.57 -16.50 1.60
C HIS A 229 -16.77 -17.52 2.40
N THR A 230 -17.18 -17.73 3.66
CA THR A 230 -16.62 -18.82 4.47
C THR A 230 -17.24 -20.16 4.11
N ARG A 231 -16.47 -21.25 4.29
CA ARG A 231 -16.99 -22.64 4.22
C ARG A 231 -17.77 -22.97 5.49
N LYS A 232 -18.63 -24.00 5.38
CA LYS A 232 -19.45 -24.47 6.51
C LYS A 232 -18.71 -25.35 7.52
N GLN A 233 -17.45 -25.72 7.26
CA GLN A 233 -16.66 -26.55 8.16
C GLN A 233 -16.21 -25.73 9.38
N GLN A 234 -16.44 -26.30 10.59
CA GLN A 234 -15.83 -25.80 11.79
C GLN A 234 -14.35 -26.15 11.79
N ALA A 235 -13.51 -25.16 12.01
CA ALA A 235 -12.06 -25.30 12.17
C ALA A 235 -11.66 -24.88 13.58
N GLY A 236 -10.51 -25.38 14.04
CA GLY A 236 -9.95 -24.99 15.34
C GLY A 236 -9.59 -23.52 15.41
N ASP A 237 -9.04 -23.00 14.30
CA ASP A 237 -8.88 -21.55 14.06
C ASP A 237 -10.01 -21.06 13.17
N LYS A 238 -10.69 -19.99 13.61
CA LYS A 238 -11.80 -19.36 12.87
C LYS A 238 -11.40 -18.86 11.49
N PHE A 239 -10.16 -18.41 11.31
CA PHE A 239 -9.66 -17.90 10.03
C PHE A 239 -9.40 -19.01 9.01
N GLU A 240 -9.21 -20.26 9.42
CA GLU A 240 -9.15 -21.40 8.52
C GLU A 240 -10.46 -21.64 7.75
N MET A 241 -11.58 -21.07 8.21
CA MET A 241 -12.86 -21.11 7.50
C MET A 241 -12.92 -20.15 6.31
N ILE A 242 -12.02 -19.16 6.20
CA ILE A 242 -12.05 -18.12 5.15
C ILE A 242 -11.92 -18.72 3.76
N SER A 243 -11.15 -19.77 3.63
CA SER A 243 -11.11 -20.51 2.36
C SER A 243 -10.73 -21.95 2.62
N GLY A 244 -10.97 -22.81 1.65
CA GLY A 244 -10.39 -24.15 1.73
C GLY A 244 -8.89 -24.19 1.52
N THR A 245 -8.22 -23.07 1.49
CA THR A 245 -6.79 -22.99 1.31
C THR A 245 -6.21 -21.91 2.19
N THR A 246 -5.21 -22.24 3.01
CA THR A 246 -4.39 -21.29 3.76
C THR A 246 -3.70 -20.26 2.86
N GLY A 247 -3.79 -20.43 1.53
CA GLY A 247 -3.16 -19.58 0.53
C GLY A 247 -3.72 -18.16 0.44
N LEU A 248 -5.02 -18.00 0.56
CA LEU A 248 -5.64 -16.67 0.48
C LEU A 248 -5.19 -15.77 1.62
N LEU A 249 -5.24 -16.28 2.85
CA LEU A 249 -4.83 -15.53 4.04
C LEU A 249 -3.32 -15.26 4.04
N GLY A 250 -2.53 -16.23 3.57
CA GLY A 250 -1.06 -16.09 3.51
C GLY A 250 -0.56 -14.98 2.59
N CYS A 251 -1.31 -14.64 1.53
CA CYS A 251 -0.96 -13.58 0.59
C CYS A 251 -1.45 -12.20 1.02
N ALA A 252 -2.61 -12.12 1.66
CA ALA A 252 -3.21 -10.86 2.09
C ALA A 252 -2.40 -10.18 3.22
N ASP A 253 -2.55 -8.87 3.36
CA ASP A 253 -1.97 -8.11 4.47
C ASP A 253 -2.76 -8.32 5.77
N GLY A 254 -4.03 -8.72 5.66
CA GLY A 254 -4.86 -9.05 6.79
C GLY A 254 -6.23 -9.58 6.37
N ALA A 255 -7.03 -9.93 7.36
CA ALA A 255 -8.38 -10.43 7.14
C ALA A 255 -9.35 -9.95 8.21
N PHE A 256 -10.58 -9.78 7.80
CA PHE A 256 -11.75 -9.46 8.60
C PHE A 256 -12.73 -10.63 8.50
N LEU A 257 -13.17 -11.15 9.63
CA LEU A 257 -14.11 -12.25 9.71
C LEU A 257 -15.38 -11.84 10.44
N LEU A 258 -16.47 -11.60 9.69
CA LEU A 258 -17.78 -11.25 10.25
C LEU A 258 -18.57 -12.53 10.55
N GLN A 259 -18.91 -12.73 11.83
CA GLN A 259 -19.63 -13.92 12.31
C GLN A 259 -20.84 -13.55 13.15
N LYS A 260 -21.88 -14.41 13.06
CA LYS A 260 -23.03 -14.42 13.97
C LYS A 260 -23.15 -15.80 14.59
N GLU A 261 -23.51 -15.89 15.85
CA GLU A 261 -23.78 -17.18 16.51
C GLU A 261 -24.98 -17.86 15.88
N LYS A 262 -26.08 -17.13 15.74
CA LYS A 262 -27.29 -17.59 15.04
C LYS A 262 -27.66 -16.63 13.92
N ARG A 263 -28.26 -17.12 12.86
CA ARG A 263 -28.68 -16.31 11.72
C ARG A 263 -29.65 -15.18 12.08
N THR A 264 -30.47 -15.42 13.10
CA THR A 264 -31.50 -14.49 13.58
C THR A 264 -30.94 -13.42 14.50
N ASP A 265 -29.72 -13.58 15.00
CA ASP A 265 -29.13 -12.66 15.95
C ASP A 265 -28.86 -11.29 15.28
N GLN A 266 -29.09 -10.24 16.04
CA GLN A 266 -28.71 -8.89 15.64
C GLN A 266 -27.21 -8.63 15.93
N ASN A 267 -26.64 -9.33 16.87
CA ASN A 267 -25.26 -9.23 17.29
C ASN A 267 -24.34 -10.04 16.36
N ALA A 268 -23.15 -9.52 16.14
CA ALA A 268 -22.09 -10.16 15.38
C ALA A 268 -20.73 -9.86 16.01
N THR A 269 -19.74 -10.69 15.72
CA THR A 269 -18.34 -10.39 15.97
C THR A 269 -17.62 -10.12 14.65
N LEU A 270 -16.70 -9.16 14.67
CA LEU A 270 -15.77 -8.91 13.59
C LEU A 270 -14.37 -9.16 14.13
N ASP A 271 -13.82 -10.34 13.85
CA ASP A 271 -12.44 -10.68 14.17
C ASP A 271 -11.53 -10.12 13.07
N ILE A 272 -10.43 -9.48 13.46
CA ILE A 272 -9.49 -8.79 12.57
C ILE A 272 -8.09 -9.26 12.87
N VAL A 273 -7.35 -9.67 11.84
CA VAL A 273 -5.93 -10.02 11.92
C VAL A 273 -5.16 -9.34 10.80
N GLY A 274 -3.92 -8.95 11.04
CA GLY A 274 -3.10 -8.31 10.02
C GLY A 274 -1.62 -8.32 10.33
N ARG A 275 -0.79 -8.10 9.29
CA ARG A 275 0.68 -8.07 9.44
C ARG A 275 1.17 -6.83 10.18
N ASP A 276 0.47 -5.70 9.97
CA ASP A 276 0.91 -4.38 10.42
C ASP A 276 -0.03 -3.77 11.47
N GLN A 277 -0.95 -4.57 12.01
CA GLN A 277 -1.91 -4.16 13.02
C GLN A 277 -2.11 -5.28 14.05
N PRO A 278 -2.40 -4.95 15.32
CA PRO A 278 -2.70 -5.95 16.34
C PRO A 278 -4.01 -6.68 16.01
N ASP A 279 -4.11 -7.92 16.47
CA ASP A 279 -5.36 -8.66 16.40
C ASP A 279 -6.45 -7.98 17.24
N GLN A 280 -7.65 -7.93 16.68
CA GLN A 280 -8.78 -7.22 17.26
C GLN A 280 -10.05 -8.05 17.15
N ARG A 281 -10.94 -7.90 18.13
CA ARG A 281 -12.31 -8.36 18.04
C ARG A 281 -13.27 -7.23 18.36
N LEU A 282 -14.13 -6.91 17.41
CA LEU A 282 -15.19 -5.93 17.57
C LEU A 282 -16.52 -6.64 17.75
N TYR A 283 -17.28 -6.22 18.74
CA TYR A 283 -18.65 -6.66 18.96
C TYR A 283 -19.59 -5.66 18.34
N LEU A 284 -20.41 -6.14 17.41
CA LEU A 284 -21.27 -5.32 16.57
C LEU A 284 -22.72 -5.67 16.80
N THR A 285 -23.56 -4.64 16.83
CA THR A 285 -25.03 -4.79 16.84
C THR A 285 -25.59 -4.21 15.54
N ARG A 286 -26.53 -4.91 14.94
CA ARG A 286 -27.16 -4.44 13.71
C ARG A 286 -28.31 -3.49 14.00
N ASN A 287 -28.21 -2.27 13.51
CA ASN A 287 -29.34 -1.36 13.47
C ASN A 287 -30.36 -1.84 12.40
N VAL A 288 -31.55 -2.23 12.82
CA VAL A 288 -32.57 -2.82 11.96
C VAL A 288 -33.21 -1.78 11.03
N GLU A 289 -33.28 -0.53 11.46
CA GLU A 289 -33.86 0.56 10.69
C GLU A 289 -32.92 1.02 9.57
N LYS A 290 -31.67 1.32 9.94
CA LYS A 290 -30.63 1.81 9.03
C LYS A 290 -29.86 0.70 8.33
N LEU A 291 -30.01 -0.55 8.75
CA LEU A 291 -29.25 -1.70 8.23
C LEU A 291 -27.72 -1.56 8.38
N SER A 292 -27.25 -0.63 9.18
CA SER A 292 -25.85 -0.41 9.51
C SER A 292 -25.41 -1.28 10.69
N TRP A 293 -24.10 -1.41 10.84
CA TRP A 293 -23.49 -2.03 12.01
C TRP A 293 -23.03 -0.94 12.98
N GLU A 294 -23.39 -1.09 14.25
CA GLU A 294 -23.01 -0.23 15.36
C GLU A 294 -22.00 -0.96 16.22
N LEU A 295 -20.95 -0.27 16.65
CA LEU A 295 -19.96 -0.82 17.57
C LEU A 295 -20.52 -0.80 18.98
N ASP A 296 -20.58 -1.96 19.61
CA ASP A 296 -20.93 -2.09 21.03
C ASP A 296 -19.67 -1.91 21.89
N HIS A 297 -18.67 -2.76 21.67
CA HIS A 297 -17.35 -2.64 22.30
C HIS A 297 -16.29 -3.36 21.47
N ALA A 298 -15.03 -3.09 21.78
CA ALA A 298 -13.87 -3.72 21.18
C ALA A 298 -13.07 -4.46 22.25
N GLU A 299 -12.79 -5.75 22.01
CA GLU A 299 -11.69 -6.45 22.69
C GLU A 299 -10.45 -6.25 21.83
N THR A 300 -9.72 -5.25 22.15
CA THR A 300 -8.42 -5.00 21.55
C THR A 300 -7.39 -5.13 22.64
N GLU A 301 -6.41 -5.99 22.46
CA GLU A 301 -5.11 -5.74 23.02
C GLU A 301 -4.51 -4.53 22.29
N LEU A 302 -5.16 -3.37 22.41
CA LEU A 302 -4.60 -2.10 22.03
C LEU A 302 -3.40 -1.82 22.94
N TRP A 303 -2.31 -2.48 22.64
CA TRP A 303 -1.02 -2.03 23.06
C TRP A 303 -0.76 -0.70 22.33
N LYS A 304 -1.33 0.38 22.86
CA LYS A 304 -0.91 1.72 22.43
C LYS A 304 0.57 1.78 22.79
N LYS A 305 1.40 1.63 21.77
CA LYS A 305 2.85 1.87 21.91
C LYS A 305 2.98 3.23 22.61
N PRO A 306 3.64 3.29 23.77
CA PRO A 306 3.80 4.58 24.42
C PRO A 306 4.49 5.55 23.46
N PRO A 307 4.10 6.83 23.46
CA PRO A 307 4.71 7.84 22.59
C PRO A 307 6.24 7.76 22.69
N ASP A 308 6.90 7.76 21.56
CA ASP A 308 8.37 7.70 21.52
C ASP A 308 8.95 8.99 22.12
N PRO A 309 9.67 8.93 23.27
CA PRO A 309 10.22 10.13 23.89
C PRO A 309 11.21 10.89 22.99
N PHE A 310 11.86 10.18 22.06
CA PHE A 310 12.78 10.79 21.11
C PHE A 310 11.98 11.60 20.05
N LEU A 311 10.95 11.03 19.44
CA LEU A 311 10.12 11.74 18.46
C LEU A 311 9.41 12.93 19.08
N LYS A 312 8.93 12.79 20.31
CA LYS A 312 8.32 13.89 21.06
C LYS A 312 9.27 15.08 21.17
N ARG A 313 10.54 14.86 21.57
CA ARG A 313 11.54 15.93 21.67
C ARG A 313 11.88 16.54 20.30
N VAL A 314 11.91 15.73 19.24
CA VAL A 314 12.10 16.23 17.86
C VAL A 314 10.93 17.16 17.48
N ALA A 315 9.71 16.77 17.78
CA ALA A 315 8.53 17.59 17.47
C ALA A 315 8.48 18.88 18.29
N GLU A 316 8.94 18.86 19.56
CA GLU A 316 8.98 20.03 20.46
C GLU A 316 9.97 21.13 20.01
N ILE A 317 10.89 20.82 19.06
CA ILE A 317 11.74 21.84 18.43
C ILE A 317 10.91 22.84 17.64
N LEU A 318 9.79 22.39 17.06
CA LEU A 318 8.91 23.19 16.24
C LEU A 318 7.82 23.84 17.10
N THR A 319 7.68 25.14 16.95
CA THR A 319 6.65 25.93 17.66
C THR A 319 5.71 26.60 16.66
N ALA A 320 4.59 27.14 17.13
CA ALA A 320 3.67 27.92 16.29
C ALA A 320 4.34 29.15 15.64
N THR A 321 5.37 29.72 16.29
CA THR A 321 6.14 30.85 15.78
C THR A 321 7.34 30.44 14.92
N ALA A 322 7.79 29.19 15.02
CA ALA A 322 8.89 28.60 14.24
C ALA A 322 8.47 27.20 13.75
N PRO A 323 7.59 27.13 12.72
CA PRO A 323 7.01 25.87 12.25
C PRO A 323 7.98 25.04 11.39
N GLU A 324 9.17 25.56 11.12
CA GLU A 324 10.20 24.89 10.31
C GLU A 324 11.57 25.00 10.98
N TRP A 325 12.35 23.92 10.90
CA TRP A 325 13.74 23.85 11.30
C TRP A 325 14.58 23.22 10.17
N ASN A 326 15.72 23.83 9.86
CA ASN A 326 16.69 23.34 8.88
C ASN A 326 18.07 23.35 9.49
N GLY A 327 18.80 22.25 9.33
CA GLY A 327 20.18 22.15 9.85
C GLY A 327 20.83 20.82 9.53
N SER A 328 22.05 20.63 10.03
CA SER A 328 22.78 19.37 9.93
C SER A 328 22.34 18.38 11.02
N ALA A 329 22.61 17.09 10.79
CA ALA A 329 22.38 16.06 11.80
C ALA A 329 23.18 16.32 13.10
N THR A 330 24.36 16.96 13.01
CA THR A 330 25.17 17.35 14.16
C THR A 330 24.51 18.45 14.98
N GLU A 331 23.96 19.46 14.32
CA GLU A 331 23.24 20.55 14.98
C GLU A 331 21.97 20.04 15.65
N LEU A 332 21.24 19.13 14.99
CA LEU A 332 20.04 18.51 15.57
C LEU A 332 20.39 17.68 16.82
N ALA A 333 21.45 16.87 16.75
CA ALA A 333 21.91 16.09 17.89
C ALA A 333 22.31 16.98 19.08
N ALA A 334 22.96 18.09 18.81
CA ALA A 334 23.34 19.07 19.84
C ALA A 334 22.09 19.75 20.45
N LEU A 335 21.13 20.13 19.61
CA LEU A 335 19.88 20.76 20.05
C LEU A 335 19.04 19.84 20.94
N LEU A 336 18.97 18.55 20.59
CA LEU A 336 18.28 17.52 21.36
C LEU A 336 19.06 17.05 22.60
N GLN A 337 20.31 17.51 22.76
CA GLN A 337 21.25 17.04 23.80
C GLN A 337 21.44 15.51 23.77
N GLU A 338 21.39 14.92 22.58
CA GLU A 338 21.56 13.49 22.39
C GLU A 338 23.04 13.11 22.37
N LYS A 339 23.38 12.05 23.13
CA LYS A 339 24.72 11.43 23.08
C LYS A 339 24.92 10.55 21.84
N MET A 340 23.91 10.43 21.01
CA MET A 340 23.89 9.62 19.80
C MET A 340 24.75 10.27 18.70
N GLN A 341 25.43 9.44 17.92
CA GLN A 341 26.18 9.95 16.76
C GLN A 341 25.22 10.46 15.68
N PRO A 342 25.57 11.55 14.96
CA PRO A 342 24.70 12.18 13.97
C PRO A 342 24.17 11.22 12.86
N ASN A 343 24.99 10.26 12.43
CA ASN A 343 24.59 9.25 11.46
C ASN A 343 23.53 8.27 12.02
N ILE A 344 23.61 7.90 13.29
CA ILE A 344 22.64 7.05 13.97
C ILE A 344 21.33 7.80 14.17
N LEU A 345 21.40 9.08 14.54
CA LEU A 345 20.23 9.95 14.67
C LEU A 345 19.48 10.06 13.33
N THR A 346 20.20 10.31 12.23
CA THR A 346 19.58 10.37 10.88
C THR A 346 18.90 9.07 10.52
N ARG A 347 19.55 7.91 10.75
CA ARG A 347 18.95 6.59 10.47
C ARG A 347 17.71 6.33 11.32
N GLN A 348 17.71 6.74 12.58
CA GLN A 348 16.56 6.60 13.46
C GLN A 348 15.39 7.47 12.97
N LEU A 349 15.65 8.70 12.53
CA LEU A 349 14.64 9.57 11.94
C LEU A 349 14.13 9.03 10.61
N ASN A 350 14.99 8.47 9.75
CA ASN A 350 14.58 7.86 8.49
C ASN A 350 13.57 6.72 8.71
N VAL A 351 13.84 5.85 9.69
CA VAL A 351 12.96 4.72 10.03
C VAL A 351 11.64 5.20 10.63
N LYS A 352 11.66 6.30 11.39
CA LYS A 352 10.50 6.81 12.15
C LYS A 352 9.83 8.03 11.52
N ALA A 353 10.16 8.35 10.27
CA ALA A 353 9.60 9.51 9.57
C ALA A 353 8.07 9.46 9.48
N GLY A 354 7.52 8.26 9.23
CA GLY A 354 6.07 8.04 9.21
C GLY A 354 5.40 8.25 10.57
N GLU A 355 6.01 7.75 11.66
CA GLU A 355 5.51 7.97 13.04
C GLU A 355 5.57 9.46 13.41
N LEU A 356 6.63 10.16 13.03
CA LEU A 356 6.79 11.60 13.29
C LEU A 356 5.72 12.43 12.58
N LEU A 357 5.36 12.04 11.36
CA LEU A 357 4.28 12.67 10.61
C LEU A 357 2.91 12.37 11.22
N SER A 358 2.60 11.10 11.49
CA SER A 358 1.27 10.68 11.94
C SER A 358 0.95 11.05 13.39
N GLU A 359 1.94 11.09 14.30
CA GLU A 359 1.71 11.37 15.72
C GLU A 359 1.89 12.85 16.10
N TYR A 360 2.70 13.58 15.31
CA TYR A 360 3.11 14.95 15.67
C TYR A 360 2.89 15.99 14.56
N ASP A 361 2.36 15.60 13.39
CA ASP A 361 2.18 16.44 12.20
C ASP A 361 3.49 17.08 11.71
N VAL A 362 4.61 16.37 11.89
CA VAL A 362 5.94 16.86 11.51
C VAL A 362 6.46 16.08 10.31
N GLU A 363 6.56 16.77 9.19
CA GLU A 363 7.20 16.27 7.98
C GLU A 363 8.73 16.31 8.16
N TYR A 364 9.39 15.19 7.91
CA TYR A 364 10.83 15.05 7.93
C TYR A 364 11.37 14.79 6.54
N THR A 365 12.35 15.58 6.13
CA THR A 365 13.09 15.34 4.89
C THR A 365 14.59 15.42 5.14
N VAL A 366 15.37 14.62 4.41
CA VAL A 366 16.83 14.56 4.51
C VAL A 366 17.45 14.59 3.13
N LYS A 367 18.53 15.38 2.98
CA LYS A 367 19.37 15.39 1.77
C LYS A 367 20.81 15.12 2.16
N ARG A 368 21.46 14.22 1.42
CA ARG A 368 22.89 13.94 1.61
C ARG A 368 23.70 15.06 0.99
N THR A 369 24.64 15.62 1.74
CA THR A 369 25.56 16.67 1.32
C THR A 369 27.00 16.22 1.48
N ARG A 370 27.98 16.95 0.89
CA ARG A 370 29.42 16.66 1.09
C ARG A 370 29.84 16.69 2.57
N ASN A 371 29.16 17.48 3.38
CA ASN A 371 29.48 17.70 4.80
C ASN A 371 28.56 16.91 5.76
N GLY A 372 27.80 15.92 5.26
CA GLY A 372 26.87 15.11 6.06
C GLY A 372 25.43 15.21 5.58
N SER A 373 24.47 14.97 6.47
CA SER A 373 23.05 15.02 6.17
C SER A 373 22.46 16.39 6.52
N ALA A 374 21.81 17.04 5.57
CA ALA A 374 20.97 18.20 5.79
C ALA A 374 19.54 17.73 6.07
N ILE A 375 19.02 18.12 7.22
CA ILE A 375 17.71 17.72 7.73
C ILE A 375 16.77 18.92 7.69
N ARG A 376 15.54 18.69 7.24
CA ARG A 376 14.44 19.66 7.34
C ARG A 376 13.30 19.01 8.11
N LEU A 377 12.80 19.72 9.10
CA LEU A 377 11.58 19.41 9.85
C LEU A 377 10.57 20.52 9.60
N ARG A 378 9.34 20.19 9.29
CA ARG A 378 8.27 21.16 9.01
C ARG A 378 6.98 20.68 9.65
N LYS A 379 6.33 21.54 10.44
CA LYS A 379 5.00 21.28 10.96
C LYS A 379 3.97 21.47 9.84
N GLN A 380 3.13 20.46 9.61
CA GLN A 380 2.01 20.61 8.67
C GLN A 380 0.93 21.45 9.33
N GLU A 381 0.37 22.40 8.58
CA GLU A 381 -0.83 23.16 9.00
C GLU A 381 -2.03 22.21 8.86
N THR A 382 -2.74 21.99 9.97
CA THR A 382 -3.98 21.22 10.03
C THR A 382 -5.13 22.01 9.42
#